data_b32511eb4da2f6e1a186698311a78363
#
_entry.id   b32511eb4da2f6e1a186698311a78363
#
_cell.length_a   1.000
_cell.length_b   1.000
_cell.length_c   1.000
_cell.angle_alpha   90.00
_cell.angle_beta   90.00
_cell.angle_gamma   90.00
#
_symmetry.space_group_name_H-M   'P 1'
#
loop_
_entity.id
_entity.type
_entity.pdbx_description
1 polymer ?
#
loop_
_entity_poly.entity_id
_entity_poly.type
_entity_poly.pdbx_seq_one_letter_code
_entity_poly.pdbx_strand_id
1 'polypeptide(L)'
;MATTVITTAPGAADPLVSHAAPGIVEALPAYGFTTAAYVVAAVLFILSLGGLSGQESAKRAIWYGIAGMALAVVATLIGPGSGNWLISLVMIAIGGAGGYVLATRVQMTDMPQLVAAMHSLVGLAAVFIGLNAQIELGRVVRARLNGASDVFHGFAAVLAHKTPAELAMLKVEVALGVFIGAVTFTGSIVAYGKLSGKIDGKPKKVRGGHMTNLGAALAALLFTVLYVTGIGPALLWLILILLIAGFIGWSLIMGIGGADMPVVVSMLNSYSGWAAAMIGFTLSNDLLIVTGALVGSSGAILSYIMCKAMNRSFVSVILGGFGGETGPALEIEGEQIAIDADGVPQALNEADSVVIVPGYGMAVAQAQQSVSELTRKLRAAGKSVRFAIHPVAGRLPGHMNVLLAEAKVPYDIVLEMDEINDDFPDTDVVIVIGSNDIVNPAAQDDPNSPIAGMPVLEVWKAKNVFVSKRGQGTGYSGIENPLFFKDNTRMFYGDAKKSVDALLPLID
;
A
#
# COMPACT_ATOMS: atom_id res chain seq x y z
N MET A 1 -24.07 -6.83 40.54
CA MET A 1 -23.37 -5.54 40.77
C MET A 1 -23.27 -5.34 42.26
N ALA A 2 -22.13 -5.61 42.86
CA ALA A 2 -21.85 -5.29 44.25
C ALA A 2 -20.44 -4.64 44.24
N THR A 3 -20.43 -3.33 44.36
CA THR A 3 -19.21 -2.54 44.47
C THR A 3 -18.74 -2.67 45.93
N THR A 4 -17.73 -3.52 46.16
CA THR A 4 -17.11 -3.63 47.48
C THR A 4 -16.11 -2.45 47.58
N VAL A 5 -16.49 -1.41 48.30
CA VAL A 5 -15.58 -0.34 48.72
C VAL A 5 -14.72 -0.90 49.86
N ILE A 6 -13.46 -1.18 49.56
CA ILE A 6 -12.47 -1.55 50.57
C ILE A 6 -11.93 -0.24 51.15
N THR A 7 -12.38 0.15 52.32
CA THR A 7 -11.78 1.19 53.15
C THR A 7 -10.53 0.64 53.83
N THR A 8 -9.34 0.98 53.37
CA THR A 8 -8.08 0.65 54.02
C THR A 8 -7.81 1.62 55.18
N ALA A 9 -7.55 1.06 56.35
CA ALA A 9 -7.08 1.82 57.50
C ALA A 9 -5.70 2.45 57.21
N PRO A 10 -5.41 3.69 57.70
CA PRO A 10 -4.13 4.33 57.47
C PRO A 10 -3.02 3.54 58.18
N GLY A 11 -2.15 2.91 57.41
CA GLY A 11 -0.96 2.18 57.88
C GLY A 11 -0.88 0.70 57.46
N ALA A 12 -1.92 0.12 56.81
CA ALA A 12 -1.82 -1.21 56.23
C ALA A 12 -1.22 -1.11 54.81
N ALA A 13 -0.08 -1.73 54.56
CA ALA A 13 0.47 -1.89 53.23
C ALA A 13 -0.58 -2.57 52.32
N ASP A 14 -0.81 -2.00 51.15
CA ASP A 14 -1.76 -2.54 50.16
C ASP A 14 -1.40 -4.01 49.89
N PRO A 15 -2.30 -4.98 50.15
CA PRO A 15 -2.01 -6.41 49.95
C PRO A 15 -1.65 -6.77 48.51
N LEU A 16 -2.03 -5.94 47.53
CA LEU A 16 -1.61 -6.09 46.14
C LEU A 16 -0.13 -5.70 45.92
N VAL A 17 0.43 -4.78 46.75
CA VAL A 17 1.81 -4.37 46.67
C VAL A 17 2.74 -5.33 47.42
N SER A 18 2.26 -6.00 48.49
CA SER A 18 3.09 -6.93 49.27
C SER A 18 3.38 -8.27 48.57
N HIS A 19 2.67 -8.61 47.51
CA HIS A 19 2.89 -9.82 46.71
C HIS A 19 3.52 -9.54 45.33
N ALA A 20 3.75 -8.27 44.97
CA ALA A 20 4.47 -7.91 43.75
C ALA A 20 5.96 -8.18 43.96
N ALA A 21 6.59 -8.91 43.01
CA ALA A 21 8.04 -9.05 43.02
C ALA A 21 8.70 -7.67 43.06
N PRO A 22 9.82 -7.47 43.79
CA PRO A 22 10.44 -6.16 44.01
C PRO A 22 10.67 -5.36 42.71
N GLY A 23 10.96 -6.03 41.59
CA GLY A 23 11.14 -5.40 40.29
C GLY A 23 9.86 -4.86 39.62
N ILE A 24 8.69 -5.31 40.05
CA ILE A 24 7.41 -4.84 39.46
C ILE A 24 7.03 -3.47 40.02
N VAL A 25 7.27 -3.24 41.31
CA VAL A 25 6.94 -1.96 41.96
C VAL A 25 7.79 -0.82 41.42
N GLU A 26 9.06 -1.08 41.10
CA GLU A 26 9.96 -0.09 40.47
C GLU A 26 9.63 0.15 39.00
N ALA A 27 9.02 -0.83 38.32
CA ALA A 27 8.65 -0.73 36.90
C ALA A 27 7.29 -0.05 36.65
N LEU A 28 6.38 0.00 37.66
CA LEU A 28 5.05 0.58 37.51
C LEU A 28 5.03 2.02 36.94
N PRO A 29 5.89 2.95 37.35
CA PRO A 29 5.93 4.29 36.74
C PRO A 29 6.33 4.28 35.28
N ALA A 30 7.27 3.39 34.89
CA ALA A 30 7.72 3.25 33.52
C ALA A 30 6.62 2.66 32.60
N TYR A 31 5.85 1.69 33.10
CA TYR A 31 4.67 1.17 32.39
C TYR A 31 3.62 2.26 32.18
N GLY A 32 3.29 3.01 33.21
CA GLY A 32 2.32 4.10 33.13
C GLY A 32 2.73 5.19 32.12
N PHE A 33 4.00 5.57 32.10
CA PHE A 33 4.54 6.52 31.13
C PHE A 33 4.48 5.99 29.70
N THR A 34 4.91 4.74 29.49
CA THR A 34 4.91 4.10 28.15
C THR A 34 3.50 4.00 27.59
N THR A 35 2.53 3.56 28.39
CA THR A 35 1.13 3.47 27.97
C THR A 35 0.54 4.83 27.62
N ALA A 36 0.79 5.85 28.47
CA ALA A 36 0.34 7.22 28.19
C ALA A 36 0.96 7.77 26.90
N ALA A 37 2.26 7.56 26.70
CA ALA A 37 2.95 7.98 25.48
C ALA A 37 2.40 7.26 24.23
N TYR A 38 2.07 5.98 24.32
CA TYR A 38 1.46 5.21 23.21
C TYR A 38 0.06 5.72 22.88
N VAL A 39 -0.76 6.06 23.86
CA VAL A 39 -2.09 6.66 23.61
C VAL A 39 -1.92 8.00 22.88
N VAL A 40 -1.02 8.86 23.34
CA VAL A 40 -0.75 10.14 22.67
C VAL A 40 -0.22 9.93 21.24
N ALA A 41 0.71 8.99 21.04
CA ALA A 41 1.22 8.65 19.72
C ALA A 41 0.12 8.13 18.78
N ALA A 42 -0.78 7.26 19.28
CA ALA A 42 -1.92 6.76 18.52
C ALA A 42 -2.87 7.91 18.08
N VAL A 43 -3.17 8.82 18.98
CA VAL A 43 -3.98 10.02 18.66
C VAL A 43 -3.29 10.88 17.60
N LEU A 44 -1.97 11.10 17.72
CA LEU A 44 -1.21 11.84 16.72
C LEU A 44 -1.21 11.16 15.35
N PHE A 45 -1.15 9.83 15.28
CA PHE A 45 -1.28 9.09 14.03
C PHE A 45 -2.67 9.20 13.41
N ILE A 46 -3.73 9.13 14.22
CA ILE A 46 -5.11 9.33 13.73
C ILE A 46 -5.28 10.76 13.18
N LEU A 47 -4.78 11.78 13.90
CA LEU A 47 -4.81 13.17 13.45
C LEU A 47 -3.96 13.38 12.19
N SER A 48 -2.83 12.68 12.06
CA SER A 48 -2.01 12.69 10.85
C SER A 48 -2.78 12.12 9.65
N LEU A 49 -3.38 10.94 9.79
CA LEU A 49 -4.15 10.31 8.72
C LEU A 49 -5.35 11.17 8.31
N GLY A 50 -6.12 11.69 9.26
CA GLY A 50 -7.25 12.58 9.01
C GLY A 50 -6.83 13.89 8.32
N GLY A 51 -5.69 14.46 8.75
CA GLY A 51 -5.19 15.71 8.18
C GLY A 51 -4.57 15.56 6.78
N LEU A 52 -4.07 14.37 6.42
CA LEU A 52 -3.54 14.08 5.08
C LEU A 52 -4.62 14.03 3.99
N SER A 53 -5.89 13.88 4.35
CA SER A 53 -7.00 13.90 3.40
C SER A 53 -7.28 15.29 2.79
N GLY A 54 -6.82 16.38 3.43
CA GLY A 54 -6.99 17.74 2.95
C GLY A 54 -5.66 18.39 2.55
N GLN A 55 -5.62 19.09 1.43
CA GLN A 55 -4.40 19.68 0.90
C GLN A 55 -3.79 20.74 1.84
N GLU A 56 -4.60 21.59 2.44
CA GLU A 56 -4.11 22.62 3.37
C GLU A 56 -3.65 22.05 4.72
N SER A 57 -4.34 21.02 5.21
CA SER A 57 -4.04 20.36 6.46
C SER A 57 -2.84 19.40 6.37
N ALA A 58 -2.54 18.89 5.17
CA ALA A 58 -1.51 17.87 4.94
C ALA A 58 -0.13 18.27 5.49
N LYS A 59 0.29 19.52 5.33
CA LYS A 59 1.58 20.01 5.85
C LYS A 59 1.68 19.91 7.39
N ARG A 60 0.58 20.18 8.10
CA ARG A 60 0.51 20.03 9.56
C ARG A 60 0.42 18.56 9.96
N ALA A 61 -0.33 17.78 9.21
CA ALA A 61 -0.53 16.36 9.45
C ALA A 61 0.78 15.55 9.40
N ILE A 62 1.71 15.89 8.51
CA ILE A 62 3.04 15.28 8.46
C ILE A 62 3.77 15.44 9.81
N TRP A 63 3.71 16.62 10.41
CA TRP A 63 4.37 16.87 11.71
C TRP A 63 3.72 16.07 12.85
N TYR A 64 2.41 15.85 12.82
CA TYR A 64 1.75 14.96 13.79
C TYR A 64 2.26 13.52 13.66
N GLY A 65 2.42 13.02 12.42
CA GLY A 65 2.98 11.70 12.17
C GLY A 65 4.44 11.57 12.65
N ILE A 66 5.27 12.56 12.36
CA ILE A 66 6.69 12.60 12.81
C ILE A 66 6.77 12.63 14.34
N ALA A 67 6.00 13.51 14.99
CA ALA A 67 5.98 13.62 16.45
C ALA A 67 5.46 12.33 17.11
N GLY A 68 4.39 11.75 16.57
CA GLY A 68 3.85 10.46 17.03
C GLY A 68 4.88 9.33 16.92
N MET A 69 5.59 9.23 15.81
CA MET A 69 6.63 8.21 15.62
C MET A 69 7.81 8.43 16.56
N ALA A 70 8.30 9.66 16.70
CA ALA A 70 9.40 9.96 17.61
C ALA A 70 9.02 9.61 19.08
N LEU A 71 7.81 10.00 19.51
CA LEU A 71 7.29 9.65 20.83
C LEU A 71 7.19 8.14 21.03
N ALA A 72 6.67 7.41 20.02
CA ALA A 72 6.55 5.95 20.06
C ALA A 72 7.90 5.25 20.22
N VAL A 73 8.90 5.66 19.42
CA VAL A 73 10.26 5.11 19.48
C VAL A 73 10.92 5.37 20.83
N VAL A 74 10.85 6.62 21.32
CA VAL A 74 11.42 6.99 22.61
C VAL A 74 10.74 6.22 23.75
N ALA A 75 9.41 6.16 23.75
CA ALA A 75 8.65 5.42 24.76
C ALA A 75 8.99 3.90 24.75
N THR A 76 9.18 3.32 23.58
CA THR A 76 9.58 1.91 23.45
C THR A 76 10.99 1.67 23.96
N LEU A 77 11.95 2.56 23.68
CA LEU A 77 13.33 2.44 24.15
C LEU A 77 13.47 2.59 25.67
N ILE A 78 12.67 3.47 26.27
CA ILE A 78 12.66 3.69 27.73
C ILE A 78 11.79 2.64 28.44
N GLY A 79 10.85 2.02 27.72
CA GLY A 79 9.89 1.08 28.25
C GLY A 79 10.52 -0.18 28.82
N PRO A 80 9.86 -0.85 29.76
CA PRO A 80 10.38 -2.02 30.48
C PRO A 80 10.57 -3.25 29.61
N GLY A 81 10.05 -3.27 28.37
CA GLY A 81 10.21 -4.34 27.39
C GLY A 81 11.52 -4.28 26.61
N SER A 82 12.28 -3.19 26.66
CA SER A 82 13.53 -3.04 25.92
C SER A 82 14.69 -3.73 26.65
N GLY A 83 15.09 -4.92 26.19
CA GLY A 83 16.15 -5.69 26.83
C GLY A 83 17.54 -5.07 26.71
N ASN A 84 17.89 -4.53 25.54
CA ASN A 84 19.24 -3.97 25.29
C ASN A 84 19.12 -2.69 24.44
N TRP A 85 18.91 -1.58 25.12
CA TRP A 85 18.68 -0.26 24.49
C TRP A 85 19.83 0.19 23.57
N LEU A 86 21.08 -0.21 23.85
CA LEU A 86 22.24 0.16 23.04
C LEU A 86 22.21 -0.54 21.66
N ILE A 87 21.92 -1.83 21.67
CA ILE A 87 21.77 -2.59 20.40
C ILE A 87 20.59 -2.03 19.61
N SER A 88 19.46 -1.76 20.24
CA SER A 88 18.29 -1.18 19.60
C SER A 88 18.61 0.18 18.96
N LEU A 89 19.35 1.03 19.65
CA LEU A 89 19.75 2.35 19.15
C LEU A 89 20.69 2.23 17.94
N VAL A 90 21.66 1.31 17.98
CA VAL A 90 22.55 1.05 16.84
C VAL A 90 21.77 0.53 15.63
N MET A 91 20.85 -0.40 15.84
CA MET A 91 20.00 -0.93 14.74
C MET A 91 19.08 0.12 14.14
N ILE A 92 18.49 0.98 14.98
CA ILE A 92 17.66 2.13 14.54
C ILE A 92 18.53 3.11 13.74
N ALA A 93 19.76 3.41 14.19
CA ALA A 93 20.65 4.30 13.47
C ALA A 93 21.04 3.75 12.08
N ILE A 94 21.38 2.44 12.00
CA ILE A 94 21.69 1.79 10.73
C ILE A 94 20.46 1.78 9.78
N GLY A 95 19.31 1.35 10.30
CA GLY A 95 18.06 1.33 9.52
C GLY A 95 17.61 2.71 9.10
N GLY A 96 17.69 3.70 10.00
CA GLY A 96 17.35 5.10 9.74
C GLY A 96 18.28 5.75 8.70
N ALA A 97 19.59 5.51 8.78
CA ALA A 97 20.54 6.00 7.79
C ALA A 97 20.27 5.39 6.40
N GLY A 98 20.03 4.07 6.33
CA GLY A 98 19.64 3.39 5.09
C GLY A 98 18.34 3.91 4.52
N GLY A 99 17.32 4.09 5.36
CA GLY A 99 16.01 4.65 4.99
C GLY A 99 16.11 6.09 4.49
N TYR A 100 16.90 6.94 5.15
CA TYR A 100 17.13 8.31 4.74
C TYR A 100 17.79 8.40 3.35
N VAL A 101 18.87 7.62 3.13
CA VAL A 101 19.56 7.57 1.83
C VAL A 101 18.60 7.09 0.73
N LEU A 102 17.77 6.09 1.01
CA LEU A 102 16.81 5.57 0.06
C LEU A 102 15.72 6.61 -0.25
N ALA A 103 15.13 7.22 0.77
CA ALA A 103 14.06 8.21 0.62
C ALA A 103 14.51 9.47 -0.14
N THR A 104 15.78 9.89 0.01
CA THR A 104 16.31 11.09 -0.68
C THR A 104 16.71 10.82 -2.14
N ARG A 105 16.90 9.55 -2.53
CA ARG A 105 17.37 9.19 -3.89
C ARG A 105 16.28 8.63 -4.79
N VAL A 106 15.18 8.17 -4.21
CA VAL A 106 14.08 7.56 -4.98
C VAL A 106 13.31 8.63 -5.74
N GLN A 107 13.09 8.39 -7.02
CA GLN A 107 12.23 9.23 -7.86
C GLN A 107 10.76 8.89 -7.59
N MET A 108 9.85 9.84 -7.83
CA MET A 108 8.40 9.63 -7.64
C MET A 108 7.86 8.48 -8.49
N THR A 109 8.45 8.24 -9.67
CA THR A 109 8.14 7.09 -10.54
C THR A 109 8.45 5.73 -9.90
N ASP A 110 9.44 5.69 -9.00
CA ASP A 110 9.90 4.47 -8.33
C ASP A 110 9.24 4.26 -6.97
N MET A 111 8.40 5.19 -6.51
CA MET A 111 7.68 5.10 -5.23
C MET A 111 6.88 3.80 -5.08
N PRO A 112 6.14 3.28 -6.10
CA PRO A 112 5.42 2.01 -5.97
C PRO A 112 6.35 0.83 -5.65
N GLN A 113 7.53 0.81 -6.27
CA GLN A 113 8.56 -0.20 -6.04
C GLN A 113 9.11 -0.10 -4.62
N LEU A 114 9.43 1.13 -4.17
CA LEU A 114 9.92 1.39 -2.82
C LEU A 114 8.89 0.94 -1.78
N VAL A 115 7.62 1.31 -1.95
CA VAL A 115 6.54 0.93 -1.03
C VAL A 115 6.41 -0.59 -0.95
N ALA A 116 6.44 -1.31 -2.08
CA ALA A 116 6.45 -2.77 -2.07
C ALA A 116 7.67 -3.34 -1.34
N ALA A 117 8.87 -2.79 -1.55
CA ALA A 117 10.08 -3.21 -0.85
C ALA A 117 9.97 -2.99 0.67
N MET A 118 9.41 -1.86 1.11
CA MET A 118 9.18 -1.57 2.54
C MET A 118 8.21 -2.57 3.17
N HIS A 119 7.11 -2.91 2.49
CA HIS A 119 6.18 -3.93 2.98
C HIS A 119 6.84 -5.30 3.12
N SER A 120 7.80 -5.66 2.25
CA SER A 120 8.55 -6.90 2.39
C SER A 120 9.36 -6.92 3.68
N LEU A 121 10.01 -5.82 4.04
CA LEU A 121 10.79 -5.71 5.29
C LEU A 121 9.90 -5.81 6.53
N VAL A 122 8.71 -5.21 6.51
CA VAL A 122 7.73 -5.34 7.60
C VAL A 122 7.28 -6.80 7.76
N GLY A 123 6.96 -7.47 6.64
CA GLY A 123 6.62 -8.89 6.65
C GLY A 123 7.74 -9.77 7.21
N LEU A 124 8.98 -9.50 6.82
CA LEU A 124 10.17 -10.22 7.33
C LEU A 124 10.38 -9.97 8.83
N ALA A 125 10.21 -8.73 9.29
CA ALA A 125 10.30 -8.40 10.71
C ALA A 125 9.26 -9.18 11.53
N ALA A 126 8.01 -9.30 11.02
CA ALA A 126 6.96 -10.10 11.66
C ALA A 126 7.36 -11.56 11.81
N VAL A 127 7.95 -12.16 10.79
CA VAL A 127 8.44 -13.54 10.82
C VAL A 127 9.52 -13.70 11.90
N PHE A 128 10.52 -12.83 11.92
CA PHE A 128 11.61 -12.93 12.90
C PHE A 128 11.15 -12.71 14.33
N ILE A 129 10.24 -11.78 14.57
CA ILE A 129 9.66 -11.54 15.89
C ILE A 129 8.88 -12.76 16.36
N GLY A 130 8.08 -13.36 15.48
CA GLY A 130 7.33 -14.59 15.81
C GLY A 130 8.25 -15.77 16.12
N LEU A 131 9.30 -15.99 15.34
CA LEU A 131 10.29 -17.03 15.60
C LEU A 131 11.04 -16.79 16.92
N ASN A 132 11.45 -15.54 17.18
CA ASN A 132 12.11 -15.18 18.44
C ASN A 132 11.18 -15.38 19.64
N ALA A 133 9.91 -14.97 19.52
CA ALA A 133 8.92 -15.20 20.57
C ALA A 133 8.78 -16.69 20.92
N GLN A 134 8.78 -17.58 19.91
CA GLN A 134 8.76 -19.03 20.13
C GLN A 134 10.03 -19.54 20.82
N ILE A 135 11.20 -19.01 20.45
CA ILE A 135 12.46 -19.41 21.08
C ILE A 135 12.44 -19.03 22.58
N GLU A 136 12.05 -17.82 22.90
CA GLU A 136 11.94 -17.34 24.27
C GLU A 136 10.86 -18.12 25.07
N LEU A 137 9.71 -18.41 24.45
CA LEU A 137 8.69 -19.26 25.06
C LEU A 137 9.26 -20.64 25.38
N GLY A 138 10.03 -21.23 24.47
CA GLY A 138 10.68 -22.53 24.69
C GLY A 138 11.71 -22.51 25.84
N ARG A 139 12.39 -21.39 26.04
CA ARG A 139 13.31 -21.17 27.18
C ARG A 139 12.53 -21.13 28.50
N VAL A 140 11.50 -20.30 28.58
CA VAL A 140 10.69 -20.14 29.79
C VAL A 140 10.01 -21.46 30.19
N VAL A 141 9.43 -22.19 29.23
CA VAL A 141 8.80 -23.48 29.49
C VAL A 141 9.81 -24.52 30.00
N ARG A 142 11.01 -24.59 29.41
CA ARG A 142 12.08 -25.51 29.86
C ARG A 142 12.56 -25.17 31.27
N ALA A 143 12.77 -23.89 31.56
CA ALA A 143 13.17 -23.47 32.92
C ALA A 143 12.13 -23.84 33.97
N ARG A 144 10.83 -23.64 33.68
CA ARG A 144 9.75 -24.08 34.57
C ARG A 144 9.73 -25.59 34.81
N LEU A 145 9.93 -26.40 33.77
CA LEU A 145 9.94 -27.86 33.88
C LEU A 145 11.14 -28.36 34.68
N ASN A 146 12.29 -27.68 34.60
CA ASN A 146 13.52 -28.04 35.33
C ASN A 146 13.56 -27.47 36.74
N GLY A 147 12.51 -26.74 37.20
CA GLY A 147 12.50 -26.11 38.53
C GLY A 147 13.58 -25.05 38.71
N ALA A 148 14.13 -24.51 37.63
CA ALA A 148 15.14 -23.46 37.68
C ALA A 148 14.50 -22.13 38.01
N SER A 149 15.03 -21.42 39.02
CA SER A 149 14.66 -20.05 39.36
C SER A 149 15.46 -19.04 38.53
N ASP A 150 15.43 -19.19 37.19
CA ASP A 150 16.12 -18.25 36.30
C ASP A 150 15.49 -16.86 36.37
N VAL A 151 16.32 -15.86 36.54
CA VAL A 151 15.89 -14.45 36.44
C VAL A 151 15.72 -14.12 34.96
N PHE A 152 14.49 -14.02 34.52
CA PHE A 152 14.17 -13.63 33.14
C PHE A 152 14.17 -12.11 33.00
N HIS A 153 14.69 -11.61 31.88
CA HIS A 153 14.69 -10.19 31.53
C HIS A 153 13.92 -9.93 30.21
N GLY A 154 13.41 -8.71 30.05
CA GLY A 154 12.72 -8.31 28.84
C GLY A 154 11.47 -9.14 28.55
N PHE A 155 11.30 -9.56 27.30
CA PHE A 155 10.11 -10.31 26.87
C PHE A 155 9.96 -11.69 27.59
N ALA A 156 11.06 -12.37 27.90
CA ALA A 156 11.01 -13.63 28.64
C ALA A 156 10.41 -13.46 30.04
N ALA A 157 10.65 -12.33 30.71
CA ALA A 157 10.03 -12.02 32.00
C ALA A 157 8.50 -11.88 31.87
N VAL A 158 8.01 -11.22 30.82
CA VAL A 158 6.58 -11.12 30.53
C VAL A 158 5.96 -12.51 30.33
N LEU A 159 6.64 -13.39 29.59
CA LEU A 159 6.17 -14.75 29.35
C LEU A 159 6.15 -15.61 30.62
N ALA A 160 7.07 -15.37 31.54
CA ALA A 160 7.15 -16.09 32.80
C ALA A 160 5.94 -15.84 33.74
N HIS A 161 5.21 -14.76 33.56
CA HIS A 161 4.01 -14.44 34.35
C HIS A 161 2.69 -14.85 33.69
N LYS A 162 2.72 -15.27 32.41
CA LYS A 162 1.51 -15.66 31.67
C LYS A 162 0.95 -17.01 32.14
N THR A 163 -0.37 -17.10 32.20
CA THR A 163 -1.14 -18.33 32.48
C THR A 163 -1.06 -19.30 31.28
N PRO A 164 -1.38 -20.59 31.45
CA PRO A 164 -1.43 -21.53 30.33
C PRO A 164 -2.39 -21.12 29.19
N ALA A 165 -3.52 -20.50 29.54
CA ALA A 165 -4.47 -19.99 28.54
C ALA A 165 -3.89 -18.83 27.73
N GLU A 166 -3.24 -17.88 28.38
CA GLU A 166 -2.54 -16.76 27.71
C GLU A 166 -1.37 -17.24 26.84
N LEU A 167 -0.67 -18.28 27.25
CA LEU A 167 0.39 -18.91 26.44
C LEU A 167 -0.19 -19.63 25.21
N ALA A 168 -1.37 -20.24 25.31
CA ALA A 168 -2.05 -20.81 24.14
C ALA A 168 -2.50 -19.72 23.16
N MET A 169 -3.02 -18.60 23.67
CA MET A 169 -3.38 -17.42 22.88
C MET A 169 -2.15 -16.86 22.16
N LEU A 170 -1.04 -16.67 22.89
CA LEU A 170 0.23 -16.21 22.32
C LEU A 170 0.72 -17.09 21.16
N LYS A 171 0.58 -18.41 21.28
CA LYS A 171 0.93 -19.30 20.16
C LYS A 171 0.07 -19.06 18.93
N VAL A 172 -1.23 -18.79 19.08
CA VAL A 172 -2.10 -18.43 17.94
C VAL A 172 -1.63 -17.12 17.32
N GLU A 173 -1.35 -16.11 18.13
CA GLU A 173 -0.85 -14.79 17.68
C GLU A 173 0.48 -14.92 16.93
N VAL A 174 1.43 -15.70 17.46
CA VAL A 174 2.71 -16.01 16.82
C VAL A 174 2.51 -16.71 15.48
N ALA A 175 1.66 -17.75 15.43
CA ALA A 175 1.40 -18.48 14.18
C ALA A 175 0.78 -17.57 13.10
N LEU A 176 -0.20 -16.74 13.47
CA LEU A 176 -0.83 -15.78 12.57
C LEU A 176 0.15 -14.69 12.13
N GLY A 177 0.97 -14.17 13.05
CA GLY A 177 2.00 -13.18 12.74
C GLY A 177 3.03 -13.71 11.75
N VAL A 178 3.52 -14.95 11.95
CA VAL A 178 4.45 -15.61 11.01
C VAL A 178 3.77 -15.88 9.67
N PHE A 179 2.52 -16.35 9.66
CA PHE A 179 1.78 -16.62 8.43
C PHE A 179 1.56 -15.35 7.60
N ILE A 180 0.96 -14.31 8.18
CA ILE A 180 0.68 -13.05 7.50
C ILE A 180 2.00 -12.38 7.09
N GLY A 181 3.00 -12.39 7.97
CA GLY A 181 4.33 -11.84 7.69
C GLY A 181 5.01 -12.51 6.50
N ALA A 182 4.94 -13.84 6.41
CA ALA A 182 5.52 -14.60 5.30
C ALA A 182 4.81 -14.35 3.96
N VAL A 183 3.47 -14.31 3.97
CA VAL A 183 2.67 -13.95 2.78
C VAL A 183 3.03 -12.54 2.31
N THR A 184 3.12 -11.58 3.26
CA THR A 184 3.48 -10.19 2.96
C THR A 184 4.90 -10.10 2.40
N PHE A 185 5.87 -10.79 3.01
CA PHE A 185 7.26 -10.76 2.58
C PHE A 185 7.43 -11.23 1.14
N THR A 186 7.00 -12.45 0.83
CA THR A 186 7.18 -13.03 -0.50
C THR A 186 6.32 -12.36 -1.57
N GLY A 187 5.07 -12.02 -1.22
CA GLY A 187 4.18 -11.28 -2.10
C GLY A 187 4.74 -9.91 -2.49
N SER A 188 5.31 -9.19 -1.52
CA SER A 188 5.91 -7.87 -1.75
C SER A 188 7.17 -7.93 -2.60
N ILE A 189 8.00 -8.98 -2.47
CA ILE A 189 9.16 -9.20 -3.35
C ILE A 189 8.70 -9.42 -4.80
N VAL A 190 7.67 -10.21 -5.02
CA VAL A 190 7.12 -10.42 -6.36
C VAL A 190 6.52 -9.13 -6.92
N ALA A 191 5.77 -8.39 -6.11
CA ALA A 191 5.21 -7.09 -6.51
C ALA A 191 6.33 -6.10 -6.89
N TYR A 192 7.37 -5.99 -6.07
CA TYR A 192 8.57 -5.20 -6.39
C TYR A 192 9.18 -5.63 -7.74
N GLY A 193 9.34 -6.94 -7.97
CA GLY A 193 9.89 -7.48 -9.20
C GLY A 193 9.07 -7.13 -10.44
N LYS A 194 7.74 -7.19 -10.34
CA LYS A 194 6.81 -6.82 -11.42
C LYS A 194 6.80 -5.31 -11.67
N LEU A 195 6.73 -4.50 -10.61
CA LEU A 195 6.73 -3.04 -10.70
C LEU A 195 8.04 -2.49 -11.28
N SER A 196 9.17 -3.10 -10.92
CA SER A 196 10.50 -2.72 -11.43
C SER A 196 10.81 -3.29 -12.82
N GLY A 197 9.90 -4.08 -13.43
CA GLY A 197 10.11 -4.73 -14.72
C GLY A 197 11.11 -5.88 -14.72
N LYS A 198 11.61 -6.31 -13.54
CA LYS A 198 12.49 -7.48 -13.39
C LYS A 198 11.76 -8.80 -13.57
N ILE A 199 10.48 -8.81 -13.27
CA ILE A 199 9.55 -9.92 -13.49
C ILE A 199 8.50 -9.45 -14.50
N ASP A 200 8.17 -10.32 -15.47
CA ASP A 200 7.11 -10.04 -16.46
C ASP A 200 5.77 -9.73 -15.74
N GLY A 201 5.11 -8.66 -16.15
CA GLY A 201 3.82 -8.24 -15.60
C GLY A 201 2.66 -9.19 -15.94
N LYS A 202 2.84 -10.13 -16.85
CA LYS A 202 1.80 -11.10 -17.23
C LYS A 202 1.47 -12.03 -16.05
N PRO A 203 0.17 -12.37 -15.86
CA PRO A 203 -0.23 -13.30 -14.82
C PRO A 203 0.30 -14.70 -15.12
N LYS A 204 1.01 -15.30 -14.15
CA LYS A 204 1.50 -16.68 -14.22
C LYS A 204 0.82 -17.50 -13.14
N LYS A 205 -0.06 -18.41 -13.54
CA LYS A 205 -0.78 -19.31 -12.62
C LYS A 205 0.06 -20.56 -12.33
N VAL A 206 0.09 -20.97 -11.07
CA VAL A 206 0.65 -22.27 -10.65
C VAL A 206 -0.25 -23.41 -11.13
N ARG A 207 0.34 -24.58 -11.43
CA ARG A 207 -0.42 -25.79 -11.75
C ARG A 207 -1.43 -26.09 -10.63
N GLY A 208 -2.71 -26.27 -10.98
CA GLY A 208 -3.80 -26.45 -10.02
C GLY A 208 -4.42 -25.14 -9.51
N GLY A 209 -3.83 -23.96 -9.79
CA GLY A 209 -4.42 -22.64 -9.51
C GLY A 209 -4.92 -22.49 -8.07
N HIS A 210 -6.20 -22.16 -7.92
CA HIS A 210 -6.82 -21.91 -6.61
C HIS A 210 -6.84 -23.15 -5.69
N MET A 211 -6.95 -24.36 -6.24
CA MET A 211 -6.96 -25.59 -5.44
C MET A 211 -5.61 -25.83 -4.74
N THR A 212 -4.50 -25.50 -5.41
CA THR A 212 -3.17 -25.58 -4.78
C THR A 212 -3.03 -24.60 -3.63
N ASN A 213 -3.49 -23.35 -3.81
CA ASN A 213 -3.47 -22.34 -2.74
C ASN A 213 -4.40 -22.71 -1.58
N LEU A 214 -5.58 -23.27 -1.87
CA LEU A 214 -6.50 -23.76 -0.85
C LEU A 214 -5.88 -24.94 -0.07
N GLY A 215 -5.28 -25.90 -0.75
CA GLY A 215 -4.57 -27.01 -0.12
C GLY A 215 -3.42 -26.54 0.78
N ALA A 216 -2.65 -25.57 0.31
CA ALA A 216 -1.59 -24.93 1.09
C ALA A 216 -2.15 -24.20 2.33
N ALA A 217 -3.26 -23.46 2.20
CA ALA A 217 -3.90 -22.79 3.33
C ALA A 217 -4.44 -23.78 4.36
N LEU A 218 -5.06 -24.88 3.93
CA LEU A 218 -5.52 -25.94 4.84
C LEU A 218 -4.36 -26.64 5.54
N ALA A 219 -3.23 -26.87 4.86
CA ALA A 219 -2.00 -27.41 5.46
C ALA A 219 -1.42 -26.45 6.51
N ALA A 220 -1.36 -25.14 6.20
CA ALA A 220 -0.94 -24.14 7.17
C ALA A 220 -1.84 -24.10 8.41
N LEU A 221 -3.15 -24.19 8.22
CA LEU A 221 -4.11 -24.30 9.33
C LEU A 221 -3.87 -25.55 10.18
N LEU A 222 -3.66 -26.71 9.55
CA LEU A 222 -3.33 -27.95 10.26
C LEU A 222 -2.06 -27.80 11.10
N PHE A 223 -0.99 -27.24 10.52
CA PHE A 223 0.27 -27.02 11.26
C PHE A 223 0.11 -25.97 12.37
N THR A 224 -0.75 -24.99 12.19
CA THR A 224 -1.12 -24.04 13.26
C THR A 224 -1.80 -24.76 14.42
N VAL A 225 -2.76 -25.65 14.15
CA VAL A 225 -3.42 -26.46 15.20
C VAL A 225 -2.41 -27.37 15.92
N LEU A 226 -1.54 -28.06 15.20
CA LEU A 226 -0.48 -28.90 15.81
C LEU A 226 0.48 -28.08 16.66
N TYR A 227 0.83 -26.87 16.21
CA TYR A 227 1.68 -25.94 16.95
C TYR A 227 1.03 -25.47 18.26
N VAL A 228 -0.23 -25.04 18.20
CA VAL A 228 -0.97 -24.53 19.36
C VAL A 228 -1.23 -25.61 20.39
N THR A 229 -1.63 -26.81 19.96
CA THR A 229 -1.89 -27.98 20.83
C THR A 229 -0.61 -28.56 21.45
N GLY A 230 0.58 -28.16 20.95
CA GLY A 230 1.86 -28.62 21.48
C GLY A 230 2.25 -30.06 21.06
N ILE A 231 1.60 -30.61 20.04
CA ILE A 231 1.90 -31.92 19.48
C ILE A 231 3.18 -31.82 18.61
N GLY A 232 4.30 -32.38 19.08
CA GLY A 232 5.58 -32.39 18.36
C GLY A 232 6.41 -31.11 18.52
N PRO A 233 7.46 -30.92 17.69
CA PRO A 233 8.41 -29.82 17.85
C PRO A 233 7.81 -28.50 17.34
N ALA A 234 7.58 -27.56 18.23
CA ALA A 234 6.92 -26.27 17.95
C ALA A 234 7.63 -25.47 16.83
N LEU A 235 8.96 -25.42 16.87
CA LEU A 235 9.72 -24.67 15.86
C LEU A 235 9.58 -25.28 14.44
N LEU A 236 9.47 -26.60 14.33
CA LEU A 236 9.25 -27.27 13.05
C LEU A 236 7.92 -26.84 12.42
N TRP A 237 6.86 -26.80 13.22
CA TRP A 237 5.54 -26.37 12.73
C TRP A 237 5.55 -24.92 12.26
N LEU A 238 6.21 -24.02 13.00
CA LEU A 238 6.36 -22.63 12.58
C LEU A 238 7.16 -22.47 11.28
N ILE A 239 8.25 -23.26 11.11
CA ILE A 239 8.99 -23.24 9.86
C ILE A 239 8.16 -23.76 8.70
N LEU A 240 7.35 -24.79 8.88
CA LEU A 240 6.45 -25.29 7.85
C LEU A 240 5.35 -24.27 7.50
N ILE A 241 4.78 -23.61 8.52
CA ILE A 241 3.83 -22.49 8.30
C ILE A 241 4.51 -21.38 7.50
N LEU A 242 5.73 -20.97 7.87
CA LEU A 242 6.51 -19.97 7.16
C LEU A 242 6.72 -20.30 5.67
N LEU A 243 7.15 -21.53 5.38
CA LEU A 243 7.40 -21.96 4.00
C LEU A 243 6.12 -22.02 3.16
N ILE A 244 5.05 -22.55 3.72
CA ILE A 244 3.76 -22.64 3.04
C ILE A 244 3.16 -21.24 2.83
N ALA A 245 3.19 -20.38 3.84
CA ALA A 245 2.71 -19.01 3.73
C ALA A 245 3.53 -18.21 2.71
N GLY A 246 4.86 -18.39 2.70
CA GLY A 246 5.73 -17.82 1.68
C GLY A 246 5.39 -18.28 0.27
N PHE A 247 5.08 -19.57 0.09
CA PHE A 247 4.58 -20.09 -1.19
C PHE A 247 3.25 -19.46 -1.60
N ILE A 248 2.30 -19.34 -0.67
CA ILE A 248 0.99 -18.71 -0.92
C ILE A 248 1.19 -17.26 -1.39
N GLY A 249 1.99 -16.45 -0.67
CA GLY A 249 2.27 -15.05 -1.02
C GLY A 249 2.88 -14.93 -2.42
N TRP A 250 3.86 -15.76 -2.74
CA TRP A 250 4.47 -15.82 -4.06
C TRP A 250 3.44 -16.19 -5.14
N SER A 251 2.67 -17.26 -4.93
CA SER A 251 1.69 -17.79 -5.89
C SER A 251 0.57 -16.80 -6.19
N LEU A 252 0.02 -16.14 -5.16
CA LEU A 252 -1.06 -15.16 -5.31
C LEU A 252 -0.61 -13.98 -6.18
N ILE A 253 0.52 -13.34 -5.85
CA ILE A 253 0.97 -12.14 -6.55
C ILE A 253 1.52 -12.47 -7.95
N MET A 254 2.09 -13.66 -8.17
CA MET A 254 2.44 -14.12 -9.52
C MET A 254 1.22 -14.28 -10.42
N GLY A 255 0.08 -14.68 -9.86
CA GLY A 255 -1.19 -14.85 -10.59
C GLY A 255 -1.88 -13.55 -10.98
N ILE A 256 -1.51 -12.40 -10.40
CA ILE A 256 -2.14 -11.11 -10.65
C ILE A 256 -1.39 -10.37 -11.77
N GLY A 257 -2.15 -9.78 -12.71
CA GLY A 257 -1.61 -9.00 -13.83
C GLY A 257 -1.04 -7.65 -13.41
N GLY A 258 -0.24 -7.06 -14.29
CA GLY A 258 0.38 -5.76 -14.03
C GLY A 258 -0.62 -4.61 -13.92
N ALA A 259 -1.72 -4.63 -14.69
CA ALA A 259 -2.77 -3.62 -14.62
C ALA A 259 -3.40 -3.50 -13.23
N ASP A 260 -3.41 -4.60 -12.47
CA ASP A 260 -4.01 -4.67 -11.14
C ASP A 260 -2.99 -4.40 -10.01
N MET A 261 -1.74 -4.06 -10.34
CA MET A 261 -0.69 -3.78 -9.35
C MET A 261 -1.03 -2.66 -8.36
N PRO A 262 -1.76 -1.60 -8.70
CA PRO A 262 -2.19 -0.60 -7.71
C PRO A 262 -3.02 -1.22 -6.58
N VAL A 263 -3.96 -2.12 -6.91
CA VAL A 263 -4.75 -2.86 -5.91
C VAL A 263 -3.86 -3.77 -5.07
N VAL A 264 -2.89 -4.46 -5.72
CA VAL A 264 -1.93 -5.35 -5.03
C VAL A 264 -1.11 -4.59 -4.00
N VAL A 265 -0.58 -3.41 -4.34
CA VAL A 265 0.20 -2.60 -3.41
C VAL A 265 -0.65 -2.20 -2.20
N SER A 266 -1.91 -1.80 -2.41
CA SER A 266 -2.84 -1.49 -1.34
C SER A 266 -3.18 -2.72 -0.46
N MET A 267 -3.35 -3.89 -1.06
CA MET A 267 -3.54 -5.16 -0.33
C MET A 267 -2.33 -5.52 0.51
N LEU A 268 -1.11 -5.38 -0.04
CA LEU A 268 0.13 -5.64 0.70
C LEU A 268 0.29 -4.66 1.87
N ASN A 269 -0.14 -3.40 1.71
CA ASN A 269 -0.25 -2.45 2.82
C ASN A 269 -1.19 -2.97 3.91
N SER A 270 -2.37 -3.48 3.53
CA SER A 270 -3.30 -4.10 4.48
C SER A 270 -2.67 -5.30 5.20
N TYR A 271 -2.01 -6.20 4.48
CA TYR A 271 -1.35 -7.36 5.09
C TYR A 271 -0.23 -6.97 6.04
N SER A 272 0.58 -5.96 5.69
CA SER A 272 1.62 -5.45 6.59
C SER A 272 1.02 -4.82 7.85
N GLY A 273 -0.11 -4.14 7.74
CA GLY A 273 -0.86 -3.63 8.89
C GLY A 273 -1.35 -4.75 9.82
N TRP A 274 -1.97 -5.79 9.28
CA TRP A 274 -2.40 -6.94 10.07
C TRP A 274 -1.22 -7.71 10.68
N ALA A 275 -0.09 -7.83 9.96
CA ALA A 275 1.14 -8.40 10.53
C ALA A 275 1.64 -7.58 11.72
N ALA A 276 1.65 -6.25 11.62
CA ALA A 276 2.02 -5.36 12.72
C ALA A 276 1.06 -5.50 13.92
N ALA A 277 -0.25 -5.63 13.70
CA ALA A 277 -1.21 -5.87 14.77
C ALA A 277 -0.94 -7.20 15.49
N MET A 278 -0.67 -8.29 14.76
CA MET A 278 -0.32 -9.59 15.35
C MET A 278 0.97 -9.53 16.16
N ILE A 279 1.98 -8.80 15.68
CA ILE A 279 3.19 -8.52 16.46
C ILE A 279 2.84 -7.74 17.73
N GLY A 280 1.94 -6.76 17.63
CA GLY A 280 1.47 -5.98 18.75
C GLY A 280 0.85 -6.85 19.85
N PHE A 281 -0.01 -7.80 19.48
CA PHE A 281 -0.56 -8.79 20.41
C PHE A 281 0.55 -9.65 21.03
N THR A 282 1.43 -10.22 20.21
CA THR A 282 2.54 -11.06 20.66
C THR A 282 3.44 -10.33 21.67
N LEU A 283 3.75 -9.07 21.44
CA LEU A 283 4.61 -8.24 22.29
C LEU A 283 3.85 -7.50 23.40
N SER A 284 2.53 -7.61 23.47
CA SER A 284 1.65 -6.83 24.35
C SER A 284 1.88 -5.32 24.19
N ASN A 285 1.96 -4.87 22.94
CA ASN A 285 2.21 -3.46 22.58
C ASN A 285 0.95 -2.85 21.96
N ASP A 286 0.19 -2.09 22.77
CA ASP A 286 -1.08 -1.48 22.37
C ASP A 286 -0.97 -0.55 21.16
N LEU A 287 0.16 0.18 21.03
CA LEU A 287 0.37 1.07 19.91
C LEU A 287 0.48 0.32 18.58
N LEU A 288 1.21 -0.81 18.56
CA LEU A 288 1.30 -1.65 17.36
C LEU A 288 -0.05 -2.30 17.02
N ILE A 289 -0.84 -2.65 18.02
CA ILE A 289 -2.20 -3.19 17.79
C ILE A 289 -3.06 -2.12 17.10
N VAL A 290 -3.13 -0.93 17.67
CA VAL A 290 -3.96 0.17 17.15
C VAL A 290 -3.49 0.61 15.76
N THR A 291 -2.20 0.89 15.60
CA THR A 291 -1.64 1.36 14.32
C THR A 291 -1.73 0.28 13.25
N GLY A 292 -1.45 -0.98 13.61
CA GLY A 292 -1.58 -2.11 12.71
C GLY A 292 -3.02 -2.32 12.24
N ALA A 293 -4.00 -2.22 13.14
CA ALA A 293 -5.40 -2.30 12.80
C ALA A 293 -5.87 -1.16 11.90
N LEU A 294 -5.43 0.09 12.16
CA LEU A 294 -5.72 1.25 11.32
C LEU A 294 -5.17 1.07 9.91
N VAL A 295 -3.90 0.72 9.77
CA VAL A 295 -3.23 0.50 8.47
C VAL A 295 -3.85 -0.70 7.76
N GLY A 296 -4.10 -1.79 8.46
CA GLY A 296 -4.73 -2.98 7.91
C GLY A 296 -6.12 -2.71 7.35
N SER A 297 -6.95 -2.01 8.13
CA SER A 297 -8.32 -1.65 7.73
C SER A 297 -8.33 -0.65 6.57
N SER A 298 -7.52 0.40 6.65
CA SER A 298 -7.46 1.43 5.59
C SER A 298 -6.98 0.85 4.26
N GLY A 299 -5.96 -0.03 4.28
CA GLY A 299 -5.49 -0.73 3.09
C GLY A 299 -6.56 -1.66 2.48
N ALA A 300 -7.34 -2.37 3.31
CA ALA A 300 -8.44 -3.21 2.85
C ALA A 300 -9.57 -2.39 2.20
N ILE A 301 -9.98 -1.29 2.85
CA ILE A 301 -11.01 -0.38 2.34
C ILE A 301 -10.56 0.23 1.01
N LEU A 302 -9.33 0.72 0.94
CA LEU A 302 -8.77 1.32 -0.27
C LEU A 302 -8.72 0.30 -1.41
N SER A 303 -8.29 -0.94 -1.15
CA SER A 303 -8.29 -2.02 -2.13
C SER A 303 -9.70 -2.33 -2.64
N TYR A 304 -10.70 -2.33 -1.75
CA TYR A 304 -12.10 -2.53 -2.12
C TYR A 304 -12.62 -1.40 -3.03
N ILE A 305 -12.36 -0.14 -2.67
CA ILE A 305 -12.75 1.02 -3.49
C ILE A 305 -12.10 0.96 -4.87
N MET A 306 -10.81 0.63 -4.93
CA MET A 306 -10.09 0.49 -6.20
C MET A 306 -10.65 -0.65 -7.06
N CYS A 307 -10.95 -1.80 -6.45
CA CYS A 307 -11.60 -2.90 -7.17
C CYS A 307 -12.95 -2.48 -7.75
N LYS A 308 -13.75 -1.71 -6.97
CA LYS A 308 -15.03 -1.18 -7.44
C LYS A 308 -14.83 -0.20 -8.60
N ALA A 309 -13.84 0.70 -8.52
CA ALA A 309 -13.49 1.64 -9.59
C ALA A 309 -12.99 0.93 -10.86
N MET A 310 -12.53 -0.31 -10.77
CA MET A 310 -12.13 -1.14 -11.90
C MET A 310 -13.24 -2.11 -12.36
N ASN A 311 -14.43 -2.03 -11.79
CA ASN A 311 -15.52 -2.99 -11.95
C ASN A 311 -15.08 -4.46 -11.72
N ARG A 312 -14.24 -4.67 -10.70
CA ARG A 312 -13.71 -5.99 -10.36
C ARG A 312 -14.21 -6.44 -9.00
N SER A 313 -14.48 -7.74 -8.87
CA SER A 313 -14.76 -8.33 -7.56
C SER A 313 -13.50 -8.34 -6.70
N PHE A 314 -13.56 -7.77 -5.50
CA PHE A 314 -12.47 -7.77 -4.53
C PHE A 314 -11.96 -9.19 -4.22
N VAL A 315 -12.87 -10.14 -4.08
CA VAL A 315 -12.53 -11.54 -3.82
C VAL A 315 -11.79 -12.16 -5.01
N SER A 316 -12.20 -11.84 -6.26
CA SER A 316 -11.52 -12.37 -7.44
C SER A 316 -10.10 -11.81 -7.58
N VAL A 317 -9.87 -10.55 -7.19
CA VAL A 317 -8.52 -9.94 -7.18
C VAL A 317 -7.64 -10.65 -6.15
N ILE A 318 -8.10 -10.79 -4.91
CA ILE A 318 -7.35 -11.45 -3.83
C ILE A 318 -6.95 -12.87 -4.20
N LEU A 319 -7.85 -13.61 -4.82
CA LEU A 319 -7.60 -15.00 -5.22
C LEU A 319 -6.76 -15.14 -6.49
N GLY A 320 -6.33 -14.03 -7.12
CA GLY A 320 -5.54 -14.07 -8.36
C GLY A 320 -6.35 -14.50 -9.60
N GLY A 321 -7.66 -14.22 -9.59
CA GLY A 321 -8.62 -14.65 -10.61
C GLY A 321 -8.74 -13.75 -11.85
N PHE A 322 -7.69 -13.04 -12.26
CA PHE A 322 -7.69 -12.24 -13.48
C PHE A 322 -7.20 -13.07 -14.66
N GLY A 323 -8.04 -13.18 -15.63
CA GLY A 323 -7.86 -13.90 -16.86
C GLY A 323 -8.99 -14.91 -17.01
N GLY A 324 -10.24 -14.41 -17.13
CA GLY A 324 -11.20 -15.09 -17.98
C GLY A 324 -10.54 -15.30 -19.34
N GLU A 325 -10.80 -16.39 -20.01
CA GLU A 325 -10.42 -16.54 -21.40
C GLU A 325 -10.93 -15.30 -22.13
N THR A 326 -10.02 -14.47 -22.62
CA THR A 326 -10.37 -13.34 -23.48
C THR A 326 -10.96 -13.96 -24.74
N GLY A 327 -12.20 -13.59 -25.06
CA GLY A 327 -12.77 -13.89 -26.36
C GLY A 327 -11.90 -13.30 -27.47
N PRO A 328 -12.19 -13.60 -28.74
CA PRO A 328 -11.48 -12.98 -29.84
C PRO A 328 -11.54 -11.46 -29.70
N ALA A 329 -10.38 -10.80 -29.83
CA ALA A 329 -10.30 -9.35 -29.79
C ALA A 329 -11.18 -8.77 -30.91
N LEU A 330 -11.87 -7.66 -30.63
CA LEU A 330 -12.58 -6.90 -31.65
C LEU A 330 -11.58 -6.46 -32.72
N GLU A 331 -11.87 -6.74 -34.00
CA GLU A 331 -11.15 -6.15 -35.12
C GLU A 331 -11.48 -4.65 -35.16
N ILE A 332 -10.48 -3.83 -34.95
CA ILE A 332 -10.63 -2.37 -34.99
C ILE A 332 -10.38 -1.92 -36.42
N GLU A 333 -11.40 -1.36 -37.06
CA GLU A 333 -11.30 -0.75 -38.39
C GLU A 333 -10.83 0.71 -38.25
N GLY A 334 -9.94 1.17 -39.16
CA GLY A 334 -9.44 2.53 -39.23
C GLY A 334 -7.93 2.66 -39.23
N GLU A 335 -7.45 3.86 -39.40
CA GLU A 335 -6.03 4.21 -39.32
C GLU A 335 -5.78 5.20 -38.19
N GLN A 336 -4.64 5.04 -37.51
CA GLN A 336 -4.18 6.03 -36.52
C GLN A 336 -3.61 7.24 -37.26
N ILE A 337 -4.26 8.38 -37.14
CA ILE A 337 -3.85 9.61 -37.80
C ILE A 337 -2.83 10.33 -36.92
N ALA A 338 -1.58 10.41 -37.42
CA ALA A 338 -0.54 11.16 -36.73
C ALA A 338 -0.72 12.68 -36.95
N ILE A 339 -0.30 13.47 -35.96
CA ILE A 339 -0.25 14.92 -36.03
C ILE A 339 1.15 15.41 -35.63
N ASP A 340 1.60 16.45 -36.28
CA ASP A 340 2.90 17.09 -36.00
C ASP A 340 2.78 18.15 -34.89
N ALA A 341 3.95 18.63 -34.42
CA ALA A 341 4.04 19.57 -33.32
C ALA A 341 3.40 20.95 -33.66
N ASP A 342 3.16 21.28 -34.91
CA ASP A 342 2.53 22.54 -35.33
C ASP A 342 0.99 22.50 -35.31
N GLY A 343 0.40 21.32 -35.50
CA GLY A 343 -1.06 21.18 -35.54
C GLY A 343 -1.75 21.17 -34.17
N VAL A 344 -1.07 20.69 -33.14
CA VAL A 344 -1.63 20.68 -31.77
C VAL A 344 -1.76 22.11 -31.18
N PRO A 345 -0.75 22.99 -31.28
CA PRO A 345 -0.85 24.36 -30.80
C PRO A 345 -1.93 25.17 -31.49
N GLN A 346 -2.14 24.97 -32.80
CA GLN A 346 -3.24 25.64 -33.50
C GLN A 346 -4.58 25.33 -32.86
N ALA A 347 -4.89 24.04 -32.62
CA ALA A 347 -6.12 23.65 -31.95
C ALA A 347 -6.21 24.18 -30.51
N LEU A 348 -5.08 24.23 -29.78
CA LEU A 348 -5.03 24.77 -28.43
C LEU A 348 -5.24 26.29 -28.40
N ASN A 349 -4.72 27.02 -29.39
CA ASN A 349 -4.89 28.48 -29.48
C ASN A 349 -6.35 28.87 -29.86
N GLU A 350 -7.05 28.02 -30.59
CA GLU A 350 -8.46 28.21 -30.97
C GLU A 350 -9.43 27.75 -29.86
N ALA A 351 -9.01 26.87 -28.93
CA ALA A 351 -9.85 26.29 -27.88
C ALA A 351 -10.11 27.28 -26.73
N ASP A 352 -11.30 27.29 -26.19
CA ASP A 352 -11.66 27.97 -24.94
C ASP A 352 -11.56 27.01 -23.73
N SER A 353 -11.85 25.73 -23.95
CA SER A 353 -11.85 24.68 -22.93
C SER A 353 -10.88 23.55 -23.26
N VAL A 354 -9.94 23.31 -22.35
CA VAL A 354 -8.89 22.27 -22.49
C VAL A 354 -8.93 21.34 -21.28
N VAL A 355 -8.96 20.02 -21.52
CA VAL A 355 -8.84 19.01 -20.46
C VAL A 355 -7.58 18.19 -20.70
N ILE A 356 -6.76 18.05 -19.66
CA ILE A 356 -5.53 17.23 -19.69
C ILE A 356 -5.78 15.95 -18.90
N VAL A 357 -5.53 14.81 -19.55
CA VAL A 357 -5.68 13.47 -18.96
C VAL A 357 -4.30 12.85 -18.74
N PRO A 358 -3.73 12.99 -17.54
CA PRO A 358 -2.42 12.45 -17.24
C PRO A 358 -2.48 10.95 -16.94
N GLY A 359 -1.45 10.22 -17.36
CA GLY A 359 -1.26 8.82 -17.04
C GLY A 359 0.15 8.49 -16.61
N TYR A 360 0.41 7.21 -16.35
CA TYR A 360 1.72 6.76 -15.90
C TYR A 360 2.86 7.09 -16.87
N GLY A 361 2.58 7.13 -18.18
CA GLY A 361 3.58 7.51 -19.19
C GLY A 361 4.09 8.94 -19.04
N MET A 362 3.25 9.86 -18.53
CA MET A 362 3.69 11.23 -18.19
C MET A 362 4.73 11.20 -17.05
N ALA A 363 4.50 10.38 -16.04
CA ALA A 363 5.43 10.19 -14.92
C ALA A 363 6.77 9.60 -15.39
N VAL A 364 6.73 8.54 -16.22
CA VAL A 364 7.92 7.87 -16.77
C VAL A 364 8.78 8.82 -17.62
N ALA A 365 8.13 9.69 -18.38
CA ALA A 365 8.81 10.71 -19.17
C ALA A 365 9.26 11.93 -18.36
N GLN A 366 8.89 12.00 -17.06
CA GLN A 366 9.11 13.17 -16.20
C GLN A 366 8.57 14.47 -16.81
N ALA A 367 7.40 14.38 -17.45
CA ALA A 367 6.78 15.48 -18.19
C ALA A 367 5.90 16.40 -17.31
N GLN A 368 5.72 16.10 -16.03
CA GLN A 368 4.82 16.83 -15.13
C GLN A 368 5.14 18.34 -15.05
N GLN A 369 6.42 18.71 -15.08
CA GLN A 369 6.83 20.12 -15.05
C GLN A 369 6.47 20.82 -16.36
N SER A 370 6.71 20.18 -17.50
CA SER A 370 6.35 20.70 -18.84
C SER A 370 4.84 20.86 -18.98
N VAL A 371 4.06 19.89 -18.44
CA VAL A 371 2.59 19.95 -18.42
C VAL A 371 2.09 21.09 -17.51
N SER A 372 2.73 21.32 -16.37
CA SER A 372 2.42 22.45 -15.49
C SER A 372 2.69 23.79 -16.19
N GLU A 373 3.81 23.90 -16.92
CA GLU A 373 4.15 25.11 -17.68
C GLU A 373 3.15 25.34 -18.83
N LEU A 374 2.76 24.30 -19.56
CA LEU A 374 1.71 24.36 -20.58
C LEU A 374 0.38 24.86 -19.97
N THR A 375 -0.01 24.31 -18.84
CA THR A 375 -1.22 24.73 -18.10
C THR A 375 -1.15 26.20 -17.73
N ARG A 376 0.00 26.66 -17.22
CA ARG A 376 0.22 28.05 -16.84
C ARG A 376 0.07 28.99 -18.04
N LYS A 377 0.65 28.64 -19.19
CA LYS A 377 0.56 29.43 -20.42
C LYS A 377 -0.88 29.52 -20.93
N LEU A 378 -1.57 28.39 -21.07
CA LEU A 378 -2.96 28.34 -21.53
C LEU A 378 -3.88 29.14 -20.63
N ARG A 379 -3.72 29.05 -19.30
CA ARG A 379 -4.50 29.87 -18.36
C ARG A 379 -4.15 31.36 -18.45
N ALA A 380 -2.90 31.71 -18.69
CA ALA A 380 -2.50 33.10 -18.92
C ALA A 380 -3.13 33.68 -20.21
N ALA A 381 -3.36 32.84 -21.22
CA ALA A 381 -4.09 33.18 -22.45
C ALA A 381 -5.64 33.23 -22.22
N GLY A 382 -6.11 33.09 -20.99
CA GLY A 382 -7.53 33.18 -20.64
C GLY A 382 -8.33 31.90 -20.86
N LYS A 383 -7.68 30.76 -21.14
CA LYS A 383 -8.37 29.48 -21.40
C LYS A 383 -8.73 28.74 -20.12
N SER A 384 -9.85 28.02 -20.14
CA SER A 384 -10.26 27.11 -19.07
C SER A 384 -9.47 25.80 -19.18
N VAL A 385 -8.51 25.58 -18.28
CA VAL A 385 -7.70 24.35 -18.27
C VAL A 385 -8.03 23.54 -17.03
N ARG A 386 -8.37 22.25 -17.21
CA ARG A 386 -8.69 21.30 -16.14
C ARG A 386 -7.94 19.99 -16.35
N PHE A 387 -7.76 19.24 -15.28
CA PHE A 387 -7.20 17.89 -15.31
C PHE A 387 -8.28 16.88 -14.98
N ALA A 388 -8.32 15.77 -15.72
CA ALA A 388 -9.20 14.65 -15.47
C ALA A 388 -8.40 13.46 -14.92
N ILE A 389 -8.63 13.11 -13.67
CA ILE A 389 -7.90 12.05 -12.97
C ILE A 389 -8.78 10.81 -12.85
N HIS A 390 -8.31 9.71 -13.37
CA HIS A 390 -8.95 8.43 -13.18
C HIS A 390 -8.48 7.80 -11.85
N PRO A 391 -9.36 7.15 -11.04
CA PRO A 391 -9.00 6.57 -9.74
C PRO A 391 -7.84 5.58 -9.75
N VAL A 392 -7.64 4.88 -10.86
CA VAL A 392 -6.53 3.92 -11.03
C VAL A 392 -5.43 4.42 -11.97
N ALA A 393 -5.40 5.73 -12.27
CA ALA A 393 -4.31 6.30 -13.05
C ALA A 393 -2.98 6.20 -12.28
N GLY A 394 -1.96 5.63 -12.92
CA GLY A 394 -0.66 5.44 -12.30
C GLY A 394 -0.40 4.03 -11.78
N ARG A 395 0.39 3.89 -10.73
CA ARG A 395 0.76 2.61 -10.08
C ARG A 395 0.52 2.60 -8.59
N LEU A 396 0.03 3.70 -8.03
CA LEU A 396 -0.40 3.88 -6.64
C LEU A 396 -1.69 4.69 -6.62
N PRO A 397 -2.54 4.52 -5.61
CA PRO A 397 -3.66 5.44 -5.37
C PRO A 397 -3.15 6.89 -5.24
N GLY A 398 -3.82 7.82 -5.94
CA GLY A 398 -3.44 9.23 -5.92
C GLY A 398 -2.11 9.57 -6.59
N HIS A 399 -1.51 8.65 -7.34
CA HIS A 399 -0.19 8.84 -7.97
C HIS A 399 -0.15 10.10 -8.87
N MET A 400 -1.18 10.32 -9.66
CA MET A 400 -1.25 11.50 -10.53
C MET A 400 -1.41 12.79 -9.73
N ASN A 401 -2.23 12.77 -8.69
CA ASN A 401 -2.43 13.92 -7.80
C ASN A 401 -1.13 14.37 -7.15
N VAL A 402 -0.32 13.41 -6.67
CA VAL A 402 1.00 13.69 -6.07
C VAL A 402 1.95 14.32 -7.10
N LEU A 403 2.01 13.78 -8.33
CA LEU A 403 2.88 14.31 -9.39
C LEU A 403 2.48 15.72 -9.83
N LEU A 404 1.18 15.99 -9.94
CA LEU A 404 0.67 17.32 -10.27
C LEU A 404 0.92 18.30 -9.13
N ALA A 405 0.81 17.88 -7.87
CA ALA A 405 1.15 18.69 -6.71
C ALA A 405 2.65 19.00 -6.65
N GLU A 406 3.53 18.04 -6.97
CA GLU A 406 4.99 18.25 -7.13
C GLU A 406 5.28 19.30 -8.20
N ALA A 407 4.58 19.24 -9.32
CA ALA A 407 4.69 20.20 -10.41
C ALA A 407 3.99 21.54 -10.11
N LYS A 408 3.44 21.74 -8.92
CA LYS A 408 2.73 22.96 -8.48
C LYS A 408 1.51 23.32 -9.33
N VAL A 409 0.83 22.34 -9.89
CA VAL A 409 -0.46 22.54 -10.53
C VAL A 409 -1.49 22.94 -9.46
N PRO A 410 -2.29 23.99 -9.69
CA PRO A 410 -3.36 24.36 -8.74
C PRO A 410 -4.35 23.22 -8.54
N TYR A 411 -4.73 22.99 -7.30
CA TYR A 411 -5.57 21.83 -6.95
C TYR A 411 -7.03 22.00 -7.41
N ASP A 412 -7.50 23.22 -7.48
CA ASP A 412 -8.86 23.60 -7.90
C ASP A 412 -9.21 23.20 -9.34
N ILE A 413 -8.21 22.93 -10.17
CA ILE A 413 -8.39 22.48 -11.55
C ILE A 413 -8.13 20.97 -11.74
N VAL A 414 -7.84 20.25 -10.68
CA VAL A 414 -7.61 18.80 -10.72
C VAL A 414 -8.89 18.09 -10.26
N LEU A 415 -9.65 17.55 -11.20
CA LEU A 415 -10.95 16.95 -10.99
C LEU A 415 -10.89 15.44 -11.12
N GLU A 416 -11.67 14.75 -10.32
CA GLU A 416 -11.83 13.31 -10.43
C GLU A 416 -12.79 12.93 -11.57
N MET A 417 -12.73 11.69 -12.00
CA MET A 417 -13.49 11.18 -13.14
C MET A 417 -14.98 11.46 -13.01
N ASP A 418 -15.57 11.26 -11.83
CA ASP A 418 -17.01 11.45 -11.59
C ASP A 418 -17.44 12.93 -11.64
N GLU A 419 -16.48 13.85 -11.47
CA GLU A 419 -16.73 15.29 -11.51
C GLU A 419 -16.62 15.87 -12.93
N ILE A 420 -15.86 15.24 -13.83
CA ILE A 420 -15.51 15.82 -15.13
C ILE A 420 -16.08 15.04 -16.32
N ASN A 421 -16.52 13.80 -16.11
CA ASN A 421 -16.88 12.91 -17.23
C ASN A 421 -18.05 13.44 -18.06
N ASP A 422 -18.99 14.13 -17.42
CA ASP A 422 -20.14 14.74 -18.08
C ASP A 422 -19.79 16.02 -18.87
N ASP A 423 -18.61 16.60 -18.66
CA ASP A 423 -18.16 17.84 -19.29
C ASP A 423 -17.41 17.62 -20.62
N PHE A 424 -17.05 16.38 -20.96
CA PHE A 424 -16.33 16.11 -22.20
C PHE A 424 -17.06 16.55 -23.48
N PRO A 425 -18.38 16.44 -23.62
CA PRO A 425 -19.10 16.93 -24.81
C PRO A 425 -18.91 18.43 -25.06
N ASP A 426 -18.73 19.22 -24.00
CA ASP A 426 -18.56 20.68 -24.07
C ASP A 426 -17.05 21.07 -24.10
N THR A 427 -16.14 20.09 -24.10
CA THR A 427 -14.69 20.33 -24.14
C THR A 427 -14.19 20.44 -25.58
N ASP A 428 -13.46 21.53 -25.89
CA ASP A 428 -12.91 21.75 -27.23
C ASP A 428 -11.73 20.84 -27.52
N VAL A 429 -10.81 20.75 -26.58
CA VAL A 429 -9.57 19.97 -26.75
C VAL A 429 -9.29 19.12 -25.52
N VAL A 430 -9.02 17.83 -25.75
CA VAL A 430 -8.48 16.92 -24.75
C VAL A 430 -7.08 16.49 -25.12
N ILE A 431 -6.15 16.58 -24.15
CA ILE A 431 -4.78 16.07 -24.31
C ILE A 431 -4.59 14.87 -23.38
N VAL A 432 -4.46 13.70 -23.97
CA VAL A 432 -4.16 12.45 -23.23
C VAL A 432 -2.63 12.27 -23.21
N ILE A 433 -2.03 12.23 -22.02
CA ILE A 433 -0.56 12.16 -21.88
C ILE A 433 -0.17 10.89 -21.12
N GLY A 434 0.28 9.88 -21.84
CA GLY A 434 0.79 8.63 -21.26
C GLY A 434 -0.27 7.75 -20.59
N SER A 435 -1.53 7.86 -21.02
CA SER A 435 -2.66 7.01 -20.64
C SER A 435 -3.05 6.09 -21.79
N ASN A 436 -3.66 4.95 -21.49
CA ASN A 436 -4.22 4.01 -22.46
C ASN A 436 -5.54 3.42 -21.96
N ASP A 437 -5.51 2.53 -20.98
CA ASP A 437 -6.68 1.73 -20.57
C ASP A 437 -7.79 2.60 -19.97
N ILE A 438 -7.43 3.66 -19.23
CA ILE A 438 -8.38 4.56 -18.55
C ILE A 438 -9.18 5.48 -19.50
N VAL A 439 -8.82 5.51 -20.77
CA VAL A 439 -9.50 6.25 -21.84
C VAL A 439 -9.94 5.33 -22.98
N ASN A 440 -10.07 4.03 -22.73
CA ASN A 440 -10.33 3.02 -23.74
C ASN A 440 -11.83 2.72 -23.86
N PRO A 441 -12.49 3.06 -25.00
CA PRO A 441 -13.90 2.77 -25.22
C PRO A 441 -14.26 1.28 -25.15
N ALA A 442 -13.31 0.37 -25.42
CA ALA A 442 -13.54 -1.07 -25.32
C ALA A 442 -13.98 -1.53 -23.91
N ALA A 443 -13.76 -0.71 -22.89
CA ALA A 443 -14.31 -0.96 -21.56
C ALA A 443 -15.84 -0.93 -21.52
N GLN A 444 -16.46 -0.14 -22.39
CA GLN A 444 -17.93 0.01 -22.50
C GLN A 444 -18.48 -0.82 -23.66
N ASP A 445 -17.78 -0.84 -24.78
CA ASP A 445 -18.29 -1.36 -26.07
C ASP A 445 -18.03 -2.86 -26.27
N ASP A 446 -17.00 -3.43 -25.60
CA ASP A 446 -16.63 -4.84 -25.74
C ASP A 446 -16.80 -5.63 -24.45
N PRO A 447 -17.89 -6.43 -24.31
CA PRO A 447 -18.10 -7.26 -23.13
C PRO A 447 -17.05 -8.38 -22.95
N ASN A 448 -16.29 -8.73 -24.00
CA ASN A 448 -15.22 -9.72 -23.94
C ASN A 448 -13.85 -9.12 -23.63
N SER A 449 -13.76 -7.81 -23.56
CA SER A 449 -12.51 -7.12 -23.21
C SER A 449 -12.09 -7.44 -21.77
N PRO A 450 -10.81 -7.63 -21.51
CA PRO A 450 -10.29 -7.75 -20.12
C PRO A 450 -10.62 -6.57 -19.22
N ILE A 451 -10.94 -5.40 -19.80
CA ILE A 451 -11.34 -4.19 -19.07
C ILE A 451 -12.85 -3.91 -19.13
N ALA A 452 -13.64 -4.86 -19.62
CA ALA A 452 -15.09 -4.72 -19.76
C ALA A 452 -15.75 -4.24 -18.45
N GLY A 453 -16.61 -3.24 -18.57
CA GLY A 453 -17.34 -2.62 -17.46
C GLY A 453 -16.49 -1.74 -16.54
N MET A 454 -15.20 -1.53 -16.82
CA MET A 454 -14.40 -0.55 -16.10
C MET A 454 -14.91 0.86 -16.44
N PRO A 455 -15.23 1.70 -15.45
CA PRO A 455 -15.49 3.11 -15.70
C PRO A 455 -14.25 3.74 -16.34
N VAL A 456 -14.45 4.58 -17.36
CA VAL A 456 -13.35 5.22 -18.10
C VAL A 456 -13.65 6.69 -18.31
N LEU A 457 -12.62 7.48 -18.58
CA LEU A 457 -12.76 8.86 -19.00
C LEU A 457 -13.22 8.89 -20.45
N GLU A 458 -14.39 9.40 -20.70
CA GLU A 458 -15.07 9.37 -22.01
C GLU A 458 -14.56 10.47 -22.95
N VAL A 459 -13.25 10.58 -23.06
CA VAL A 459 -12.55 11.63 -23.82
C VAL A 459 -12.96 11.72 -25.30
N TRP A 460 -13.45 10.63 -25.88
CA TRP A 460 -13.91 10.59 -27.27
C TRP A 460 -15.17 11.40 -27.53
N LYS A 461 -15.85 11.91 -26.49
CA LYS A 461 -16.99 12.80 -26.61
C LYS A 461 -16.57 14.25 -26.83
N ALA A 462 -15.31 14.61 -26.61
CA ALA A 462 -14.78 15.94 -26.86
C ALA A 462 -14.66 16.24 -28.36
N LYS A 463 -14.55 17.54 -28.72
CA LYS A 463 -14.44 17.94 -30.13
C LYS A 463 -13.14 17.45 -30.76
N ASN A 464 -11.99 17.61 -30.09
CA ASN A 464 -10.70 17.16 -30.55
C ASN A 464 -9.94 16.44 -29.43
N VAL A 465 -9.32 15.32 -29.77
CA VAL A 465 -8.52 14.51 -28.83
C VAL A 465 -7.12 14.33 -29.36
N PHE A 466 -6.13 14.75 -28.60
CA PHE A 466 -4.72 14.56 -28.91
C PHE A 466 -4.10 13.56 -27.94
N VAL A 467 -3.55 12.47 -28.46
CA VAL A 467 -2.97 11.41 -27.63
C VAL A 467 -1.45 11.42 -27.77
N SER A 468 -0.76 11.85 -26.71
CA SER A 468 0.71 11.77 -26.66
C SER A 468 1.14 10.37 -26.24
N LYS A 469 1.82 9.67 -27.15
CA LYS A 469 2.27 8.28 -26.99
C LYS A 469 3.61 8.05 -27.65
N ARG A 470 4.49 7.20 -27.08
CA ARG A 470 5.82 6.95 -27.64
C ARG A 470 5.80 6.27 -29.01
N GLY A 471 4.81 5.44 -29.28
CA GLY A 471 4.69 4.65 -30.51
C GLY A 471 3.36 3.91 -30.60
N GLN A 472 3.17 3.11 -31.64
CA GLN A 472 1.90 2.44 -31.94
C GLN A 472 1.59 1.20 -31.05
N GLY A 473 2.53 0.76 -30.19
CA GLY A 473 2.36 -0.42 -29.35
C GLY A 473 1.15 -0.34 -28.40
N THR A 474 0.63 -1.50 -28.00
CA THR A 474 -0.43 -1.61 -26.98
C THR A 474 0.03 -1.06 -25.61
N GLY A 475 -0.92 -0.72 -24.74
CA GLY A 475 -0.65 -0.26 -23.37
C GLY A 475 -0.19 -1.41 -22.47
N TYR A 476 -0.18 -1.13 -21.15
CA TYR A 476 0.28 -2.08 -20.13
C TYR A 476 -0.63 -3.33 -19.99
N SER A 477 -1.91 -3.18 -20.30
CA SER A 477 -2.88 -4.30 -20.38
C SER A 477 -2.67 -5.20 -21.58
N GLY A 478 -1.99 -4.73 -22.62
CA GLY A 478 -1.83 -5.43 -23.89
C GLY A 478 -3.06 -5.37 -24.80
N ILE A 479 -4.04 -4.51 -24.48
CA ILE A 479 -5.28 -4.34 -25.22
C ILE A 479 -5.13 -3.18 -26.21
N GLU A 480 -5.66 -3.35 -27.41
CA GLU A 480 -5.78 -2.25 -28.37
C GLU A 480 -6.84 -1.24 -27.92
N ASN A 481 -6.66 0.02 -28.31
CA ASN A 481 -7.56 1.09 -27.89
C ASN A 481 -8.27 1.69 -29.10
N PRO A 482 -9.58 1.45 -29.27
CA PRO A 482 -10.39 2.02 -30.35
C PRO A 482 -10.39 3.54 -30.40
N LEU A 483 -10.10 4.23 -29.28
CA LEU A 483 -9.99 5.69 -29.24
C LEU A 483 -9.01 6.21 -30.30
N PHE A 484 -7.89 5.51 -30.52
CA PHE A 484 -6.83 5.96 -31.42
C PHE A 484 -7.20 5.98 -32.89
N PHE A 485 -8.32 5.33 -33.24
CA PHE A 485 -8.85 5.19 -34.60
C PHE A 485 -10.08 6.07 -34.85
N LYS A 486 -10.52 6.86 -33.83
CA LYS A 486 -11.70 7.73 -33.98
C LYS A 486 -11.37 8.98 -34.81
N ASP A 487 -12.33 9.47 -35.54
CA ASP A 487 -12.18 10.62 -36.46
C ASP A 487 -11.74 11.92 -35.78
N ASN A 488 -12.10 12.11 -34.50
CA ASN A 488 -11.74 13.27 -33.70
C ASN A 488 -10.42 13.10 -32.94
N THR A 489 -9.73 11.97 -33.11
CA THR A 489 -8.49 11.65 -32.38
C THR A 489 -7.28 11.77 -33.30
N ARG A 490 -6.21 12.40 -32.79
CA ARG A 490 -4.92 12.51 -33.48
C ARG A 490 -3.81 12.03 -32.55
N MET A 491 -2.87 11.29 -33.13
CA MET A 491 -1.75 10.69 -32.43
C MET A 491 -0.52 11.59 -32.49
N PHE A 492 -0.11 12.12 -31.36
CA PHE A 492 1.11 12.90 -31.22
C PHE A 492 2.23 11.99 -30.70
N TYR A 493 2.95 11.37 -31.64
CA TYR A 493 3.99 10.40 -31.31
C TYR A 493 5.27 11.06 -30.83
N GLY A 494 5.84 10.51 -29.75
CA GLY A 494 7.10 10.96 -29.19
C GLY A 494 7.25 10.71 -27.70
N ASP A 495 8.38 11.10 -27.15
CA ASP A 495 8.57 11.16 -25.71
C ASP A 495 7.71 12.28 -25.13
N ALA A 496 6.89 11.99 -24.11
CA ALA A 496 5.89 12.92 -23.63
C ALA A 496 6.47 14.26 -23.17
N LYS A 497 7.67 14.28 -22.56
CA LYS A 497 8.33 15.51 -22.15
C LYS A 497 8.73 16.33 -23.38
N LYS A 498 9.43 15.70 -24.32
CA LYS A 498 9.86 16.38 -25.55
C LYS A 498 8.69 16.88 -26.38
N SER A 499 7.61 16.08 -26.43
CA SER A 499 6.37 16.44 -27.13
C SER A 499 5.74 17.68 -26.52
N VAL A 500 5.58 17.73 -25.20
CA VAL A 500 5.00 18.90 -24.52
C VAL A 500 5.95 20.10 -24.59
N ASP A 501 7.27 19.92 -24.41
CA ASP A 501 8.26 20.99 -24.51
C ASP A 501 8.26 21.64 -25.92
N ALA A 502 7.97 20.87 -26.97
CA ALA A 502 7.86 21.40 -28.34
C ALA A 502 6.59 22.25 -28.53
N LEU A 503 5.53 22.04 -27.78
CA LEU A 503 4.30 22.85 -27.82
C LEU A 503 4.47 24.19 -27.13
N LEU A 504 5.30 24.27 -26.07
CA LEU A 504 5.42 25.46 -25.22
C LEU A 504 5.77 26.77 -26.01
N PRO A 505 6.70 26.80 -26.96
CA PRO A 505 7.04 28.02 -27.69
C PRO A 505 5.95 28.45 -28.69
N LEU A 506 5.01 27.56 -29.03
CA LEU A 506 3.99 27.78 -30.06
C LEU A 506 2.60 28.13 -29.47
N ILE A 507 2.49 28.23 -28.15
CA ILE A 507 1.30 28.72 -27.45
C ILE A 507 1.45 30.20 -27.17
N ASP A 508 0.52 31.00 -27.72
CA ASP A 508 0.47 32.46 -27.63
C ASP A 508 -0.09 32.96 -26.27
#